data_81fcb37a2210b55c9f7fb02b0c7890f4
#
_entry.id   81fcb37a2210b55c9f7fb02b0c7890f4
#
_cell.length_a   1.000
_cell.length_b   1.000
_cell.length_c   1.000
_cell.angle_alpha   90.00
_cell.angle_beta   90.00
_cell.angle_gamma   90.00
#
_symmetry.space_group_name_H-M   'P 1'
#
loop_
_entity.id
_entity.type
_entity.pdbx_description
1 polymer ?
#
loop_
_entity_poly.entity_id
_entity_poly.type
_entity_poly.pdbx_seq_one_letter_code
_entity_poly.pdbx_strand_id
1 'polypeptide(L)'
;MEKHIKKYIHIVSLLALGILFYALNANVPLRNDDLMYSFMYLRECVGNVPHPIDLNAPIDGIGDVFVSQFNHYFSMNGRTPVHFVVQLFCAVFNKDIFNICTSLVYILFLVGVAKLVFPDHRSYVHYVGIASVFWFFFPFSLFYASGISFAVNYMWSLTACIWFLLLYRKARSGLVMGKSGCALALAVSFLAGWSHEAFAMGIAGALFIHTLYDYKKNENGGQKFYLAVAFCLGAAMLVISPGTLGRLHSVGAVVDIVDAVYSRIGVLFFMKRLWLLLGLTFFLTVAGCLNIASFLKENTFLLMALCIEILFILLLGFVNERALLGVEFFSFLLLLRMLCKWKKAKYLLNKYILISFFSIFLCMELNVIKVLSLTEKEYFSIIDSYLADANGFAYQANLDIPFYYNRYISRLSPDSWEVKALSYYYGKPMHLFPASYKEYLLHIDSYLSPAYQVENEGGLYKIPETSLYIAQVDSCHEEDTFVCTFSYEPVPVKEKYSLRQVWDRSVYENKYDRYEIKVSPVRWNDRSVVIIDNAAFENRVLQNIVMKAD
;
A
#
# COMPACT_ATOMS: atom_id res chain seq x y z
N MET A 1 -25.04 -26.32 27.80
CA MET A 1 -25.03 -26.60 26.34
C MET A 1 -24.98 -25.33 25.50
N GLU A 2 -25.89 -24.39 25.62
CA GLU A 2 -25.96 -23.15 24.83
C GLU A 2 -24.67 -22.29 24.89
N LYS A 3 -24.06 -22.14 26.08
CA LYS A 3 -22.81 -21.38 26.27
C LYS A 3 -21.62 -22.00 25.53
N HIS A 4 -21.56 -23.32 25.46
CA HIS A 4 -20.51 -24.02 24.69
C HIS A 4 -20.74 -23.91 23.20
N ILE A 5 -21.98 -24.03 22.71
CA ILE A 5 -22.34 -23.87 21.30
C ILE A 5 -21.94 -22.44 20.82
N LYS A 6 -22.28 -21.40 21.59
CA LYS A 6 -21.89 -20.02 21.27
C LYS A 6 -20.40 -19.87 21.17
N LYS A 7 -19.61 -20.48 22.07
CA LYS A 7 -18.14 -20.42 22.02
C LYS A 7 -17.59 -21.06 20.74
N TYR A 8 -18.12 -22.24 20.36
CA TYR A 8 -17.67 -22.90 19.12
C TYR A 8 -18.01 -22.10 17.87
N ILE A 9 -19.18 -21.48 17.78
CA ILE A 9 -19.56 -20.61 16.66
C ILE A 9 -18.58 -19.44 16.51
N HIS A 10 -18.11 -18.84 17.60
CA HIS A 10 -17.11 -17.76 17.54
C HIS A 10 -15.79 -18.25 16.94
N ILE A 11 -15.29 -19.39 17.39
CA ILE A 11 -14.03 -19.96 16.92
C ILE A 11 -14.16 -20.33 15.44
N VAL A 12 -15.22 -21.03 15.06
CA VAL A 12 -15.47 -21.44 13.67
C VAL A 12 -15.57 -20.22 12.75
N SER A 13 -16.26 -19.14 13.16
CA SER A 13 -16.37 -17.92 12.35
C SER A 13 -15.03 -17.24 12.15
N LEU A 14 -14.19 -17.15 13.18
CA LEU A 14 -12.85 -16.57 13.06
C LEU A 14 -11.93 -17.43 12.18
N LEU A 15 -12.00 -18.76 12.33
CA LEU A 15 -11.23 -19.67 11.48
C LEU A 15 -11.67 -19.57 10.02
N ALA A 16 -12.98 -19.51 9.75
CA ALA A 16 -13.50 -19.35 8.39
C ALA A 16 -13.00 -18.03 7.74
N LEU A 17 -13.05 -16.91 8.47
CA LEU A 17 -12.52 -15.64 8.01
C LEU A 17 -11.00 -15.69 7.78
N GLY A 18 -10.26 -16.38 8.66
CA GLY A 18 -8.82 -16.60 8.48
C GLY A 18 -8.48 -17.45 7.25
N ILE A 19 -9.27 -18.50 6.98
CA ILE A 19 -9.11 -19.35 5.79
C ILE A 19 -9.39 -18.57 4.51
N LEU A 20 -10.46 -17.77 4.48
CA LEU A 20 -10.75 -16.89 3.34
C LEU A 20 -9.61 -15.90 3.10
N PHE A 21 -9.11 -15.29 4.17
CA PHE A 21 -7.98 -14.37 4.07
C PHE A 21 -6.69 -15.07 3.60
N TYR A 22 -6.45 -16.30 4.06
CA TYR A 22 -5.36 -17.14 3.56
C TYR A 22 -5.50 -17.39 2.05
N ALA A 23 -6.70 -17.78 1.60
CA ALA A 23 -6.95 -18.04 0.20
C ALA A 23 -6.74 -16.81 -0.70
N LEU A 24 -7.04 -15.60 -0.21
CA LEU A 24 -6.72 -14.37 -0.92
C LEU A 24 -5.21 -14.18 -1.08
N ASN A 25 -4.45 -14.30 0.01
CA ASN A 25 -3.02 -14.05 0.01
C ASN A 25 -2.21 -15.16 -0.67
N ALA A 26 -2.71 -16.40 -0.69
CA ALA A 26 -2.08 -17.51 -1.38
C ALA A 26 -2.03 -17.30 -2.90
N ASN A 27 -2.95 -16.51 -3.46
CA ASN A 27 -3.00 -16.17 -4.89
C ASN A 27 -2.27 -14.85 -5.22
N VAL A 28 -1.40 -14.36 -4.35
CA VAL A 28 -0.58 -13.16 -4.60
C VAL A 28 0.89 -13.58 -4.57
N PRO A 29 1.63 -13.50 -5.70
CA PRO A 29 3.05 -13.84 -5.75
C PRO A 29 3.90 -12.81 -5.00
N LEU A 30 5.19 -13.09 -4.83
CA LEU A 30 6.18 -12.06 -4.47
C LEU A 30 6.26 -11.05 -5.61
N ARG A 31 6.17 -9.77 -5.27
CA ARG A 31 6.07 -8.73 -6.28
C ARG A 31 6.49 -7.36 -5.74
N ASN A 32 6.77 -6.43 -6.64
CA ASN A 32 7.15 -5.07 -6.30
C ASN A 32 8.34 -5.03 -5.31
N ASP A 33 8.16 -4.30 -4.21
CA ASP A 33 9.18 -4.13 -3.16
C ASP A 33 9.60 -5.46 -2.51
N ASP A 34 8.73 -6.49 -2.50
CA ASP A 34 9.07 -7.79 -1.90
C ASP A 34 10.33 -8.41 -2.52
N LEU A 35 10.51 -8.24 -3.84
CA LEU A 35 11.68 -8.73 -4.56
C LEU A 35 12.96 -8.00 -4.10
N MET A 36 12.86 -6.71 -3.83
CA MET A 36 13.99 -5.89 -3.38
C MET A 36 14.43 -6.26 -1.95
N TYR A 37 13.49 -6.68 -1.11
CA TYR A 37 13.78 -7.14 0.25
C TYR A 37 14.52 -8.49 0.30
N SER A 38 14.77 -9.14 -0.82
CA SER A 38 15.63 -10.32 -0.91
C SER A 38 17.12 -10.00 -0.91
N PHE A 39 17.50 -8.72 -0.99
CA PHE A 39 18.88 -8.25 -1.07
C PHE A 39 19.29 -7.40 0.14
N MET A 40 20.62 -7.29 0.34
CA MET A 40 21.21 -6.46 1.38
C MET A 40 21.02 -4.97 1.08
N TYR A 41 20.55 -4.20 2.06
CA TYR A 41 20.53 -2.75 1.97
C TYR A 41 21.92 -2.16 2.16
N LEU A 42 22.27 -1.20 1.32
CA LEU A 42 23.47 -0.37 1.47
C LEU A 42 23.24 0.68 2.56
N ARG A 43 24.31 1.02 3.27
CA ARG A 43 24.26 2.02 4.34
C ARG A 43 24.15 3.45 3.80
N GLU A 44 24.70 3.69 2.63
CA GLU A 44 24.70 4.98 1.99
C GLU A 44 23.41 5.19 1.22
N CYS A 45 22.82 6.39 1.36
CA CYS A 45 21.67 6.77 0.58
C CYS A 45 22.15 7.13 -0.84
N VAL A 46 21.92 6.26 -1.80
CA VAL A 46 22.34 6.47 -3.18
C VAL A 46 21.23 7.27 -3.91
N GLY A 47 21.18 8.57 -3.66
CA GLY A 47 20.36 9.52 -4.44
C GLY A 47 18.88 9.15 -4.56
N ASN A 48 18.34 9.20 -5.78
CA ASN A 48 16.93 8.93 -6.09
C ASN A 48 16.59 7.45 -6.30
N VAL A 49 17.47 6.52 -5.93
CA VAL A 49 17.20 5.08 -6.05
C VAL A 49 16.13 4.68 -5.02
N PRO A 50 15.00 4.11 -5.45
CA PRO A 50 13.90 3.74 -4.55
C PRO A 50 14.33 2.80 -3.44
N HIS A 51 15.25 1.87 -3.72
CA HIS A 51 15.84 0.92 -2.79
C HIS A 51 17.37 0.89 -2.96
N PRO A 52 18.14 1.46 -2.03
CA PRO A 52 19.60 1.38 -2.03
C PRO A 52 20.05 -0.02 -1.60
N ILE A 53 20.02 -0.97 -2.53
CA ILE A 53 20.34 -2.38 -2.32
C ILE A 53 21.59 -2.78 -3.12
N ASP A 54 22.27 -3.81 -2.64
CA ASP A 54 23.33 -4.49 -3.37
C ASP A 54 22.76 -5.75 -4.05
N LEU A 55 22.57 -5.68 -5.35
CA LEU A 55 22.02 -6.79 -6.16
C LEU A 55 22.96 -8.01 -6.21
N ASN A 56 24.24 -7.84 -5.87
CA ASN A 56 25.20 -8.93 -5.80
C ASN A 56 25.27 -9.58 -4.42
N ALA A 57 24.52 -9.07 -3.44
CA ALA A 57 24.51 -9.54 -2.07
C ALA A 57 23.09 -9.98 -1.66
N PRO A 58 22.62 -11.17 -2.08
CA PRO A 58 21.37 -11.74 -1.58
C PRO A 58 21.48 -12.00 -0.07
N ILE A 59 20.32 -12.03 0.59
CA ILE A 59 20.23 -12.37 2.02
C ILE A 59 20.16 -13.89 2.15
N ASP A 60 21.14 -14.49 2.82
CA ASP A 60 21.23 -15.93 3.01
C ASP A 60 20.75 -16.40 4.40
N GLY A 61 20.59 -15.48 5.35
CA GLY A 61 20.18 -15.87 6.69
C GLY A 61 19.77 -14.72 7.61
N ILE A 62 19.36 -15.08 8.82
CA ILE A 62 18.87 -14.11 9.83
C ILE A 62 19.96 -13.09 10.19
N GLY A 63 21.23 -13.49 10.20
CA GLY A 63 22.36 -12.59 10.48
C GLY A 63 22.42 -11.43 9.47
N ASP A 64 22.25 -11.76 8.20
CA ASP A 64 22.24 -10.76 7.12
C ASP A 64 21.06 -9.81 7.24
N VAL A 65 19.89 -10.32 7.67
CA VAL A 65 18.72 -9.47 7.93
C VAL A 65 19.03 -8.42 8.98
N PHE A 66 19.74 -8.75 10.07
CA PHE A 66 20.14 -7.76 11.09
C PHE A 66 21.03 -6.67 10.51
N VAL A 67 22.05 -7.06 9.74
CA VAL A 67 22.98 -6.11 9.12
C VAL A 67 22.25 -5.25 8.08
N SER A 68 21.45 -5.87 7.25
CA SER A 68 20.65 -5.19 6.22
C SER A 68 19.69 -4.19 6.84
N GLN A 69 18.97 -4.55 7.93
CA GLN A 69 18.04 -3.64 8.59
C GLN A 69 18.75 -2.52 9.38
N PHE A 70 19.96 -2.76 9.87
CA PHE A 70 20.78 -1.68 10.39
C PHE A 70 21.10 -0.67 9.28
N ASN A 71 21.54 -1.12 8.12
CA ASN A 71 21.80 -0.26 6.96
C ASN A 71 20.53 0.48 6.50
N HIS A 72 19.42 -0.24 6.39
CA HIS A 72 18.11 0.31 6.01
C HIS A 72 17.66 1.47 6.92
N TYR A 73 17.91 1.38 8.24
CA TYR A 73 17.60 2.44 9.19
C TYR A 73 18.33 3.75 8.87
N PHE A 74 19.56 3.65 8.35
CA PHE A 74 20.35 4.82 7.97
C PHE A 74 20.05 5.32 6.56
N SER A 75 19.74 4.43 5.62
CA SER A 75 19.57 4.79 4.21
C SER A 75 18.13 5.04 3.77
N MET A 76 17.15 4.37 4.40
CA MET A 76 15.76 4.40 3.92
C MET A 76 14.78 5.05 4.88
N ASN A 77 14.47 4.38 5.99
CA ASN A 77 13.49 4.86 6.97
C ASN A 77 13.58 4.14 8.31
N GLY A 78 12.89 4.69 9.32
CA GLY A 78 12.94 4.20 10.69
C GLY A 78 12.09 2.96 11.01
N ARG A 79 11.38 2.35 10.06
CA ARG A 79 10.45 1.22 10.31
C ARG A 79 11.17 -0.12 10.48
N THR A 80 12.32 -0.13 11.15
CA THR A 80 13.20 -1.30 11.27
C THR A 80 12.51 -2.58 11.72
N PRO A 81 11.68 -2.64 12.78
CA PRO A 81 11.03 -3.88 13.20
C PRO A 81 10.10 -4.45 12.13
N VAL A 82 9.43 -3.59 11.38
CA VAL A 82 8.53 -3.95 10.29
C VAL A 82 9.30 -4.55 9.13
N HIS A 83 10.32 -3.84 8.65
CA HIS A 83 11.12 -4.28 7.51
C HIS A 83 12.02 -5.48 7.85
N PHE A 84 12.40 -5.65 9.12
CA PHE A 84 13.03 -6.88 9.59
C PHE A 84 12.12 -8.08 9.34
N VAL A 85 10.85 -7.99 9.71
CA VAL A 85 9.85 -9.04 9.45
C VAL A 85 9.64 -9.24 7.96
N VAL A 86 9.58 -8.16 7.17
CA VAL A 86 9.46 -8.25 5.70
C VAL A 86 10.63 -9.05 5.12
N GLN A 87 11.88 -8.70 5.45
CA GLN A 87 13.06 -9.42 4.93
C GLN A 87 13.11 -10.88 5.37
N LEU A 88 12.68 -11.19 6.60
CA LEU A 88 12.60 -12.59 7.04
C LEU A 88 11.70 -13.43 6.12
N PHE A 89 10.56 -12.88 5.70
CA PHE A 89 9.62 -13.62 4.85
C PHE A 89 9.96 -13.54 3.36
N CYS A 90 10.62 -12.48 2.91
CA CYS A 90 11.03 -12.36 1.51
C CYS A 90 12.28 -13.19 1.18
N ALA A 91 13.22 -13.32 2.12
CA ALA A 91 14.52 -13.92 1.86
C ALA A 91 14.79 -15.23 2.63
N VAL A 92 14.35 -15.34 3.89
CA VAL A 92 14.71 -16.48 4.76
C VAL A 92 13.59 -17.52 4.84
N PHE A 93 12.34 -17.06 5.00
CA PHE A 93 11.18 -17.93 5.03
C PHE A 93 10.50 -17.94 3.66
N ASN A 94 9.57 -18.89 3.47
CA ASN A 94 8.79 -18.94 2.23
C ASN A 94 7.45 -18.18 2.36
N LYS A 95 6.84 -17.91 1.20
CA LYS A 95 5.56 -17.21 1.09
C LYS A 95 4.41 -17.96 1.81
N ASP A 96 4.44 -19.29 1.86
CA ASP A 96 3.37 -20.08 2.49
C ASP A 96 3.36 -19.89 4.01
N ILE A 97 4.53 -19.85 4.64
CA ILE A 97 4.64 -19.53 6.08
C ILE A 97 4.11 -18.12 6.33
N PHE A 98 4.46 -17.16 5.47
CA PHE A 98 3.90 -15.81 5.55
C PHE A 98 2.38 -15.81 5.46
N ASN A 99 1.79 -16.54 4.51
CA ASN A 99 0.33 -16.60 4.31
C ASN A 99 -0.40 -17.13 5.55
N ILE A 100 0.18 -18.11 6.24
CA ILE A 100 -0.34 -18.61 7.53
C ILE A 100 -0.23 -17.53 8.61
N CYS A 101 0.95 -16.95 8.78
CA CYS A 101 1.21 -15.92 9.80
C CYS A 101 0.32 -14.69 9.61
N THR A 102 0.19 -14.18 8.38
CA THR A 102 -0.63 -13.01 8.08
C THR A 102 -2.11 -13.27 8.30
N SER A 103 -2.58 -14.51 8.06
CA SER A 103 -3.96 -14.92 8.36
C SER A 103 -4.24 -14.96 9.87
N LEU A 104 -3.26 -15.41 10.67
CA LEU A 104 -3.36 -15.32 12.14
C LEU A 104 -3.37 -13.86 12.62
N VAL A 105 -2.55 -12.99 12.03
CA VAL A 105 -2.56 -11.56 12.34
C VAL A 105 -3.89 -10.92 11.96
N TYR A 106 -4.50 -11.31 10.84
CA TYR A 106 -5.85 -10.85 10.48
C TYR A 106 -6.91 -11.26 11.52
N ILE A 107 -6.86 -12.50 12.01
CA ILE A 107 -7.74 -12.92 13.12
C ILE A 107 -7.49 -12.07 14.38
N LEU A 108 -6.22 -11.81 14.73
CA LEU A 108 -5.86 -10.95 15.85
C LEU A 108 -6.36 -9.52 15.66
N PHE A 109 -6.30 -8.99 14.44
CA PHE A 109 -6.88 -7.70 14.07
C PHE A 109 -8.38 -7.65 14.34
N LEU A 110 -9.14 -8.61 13.82
CA LEU A 110 -10.60 -8.67 14.02
C LEU A 110 -10.97 -8.76 15.50
N VAL A 111 -10.28 -9.63 16.25
CA VAL A 111 -10.47 -9.78 17.71
C VAL A 111 -10.10 -8.49 18.44
N GLY A 112 -9.02 -7.84 18.05
CA GLY A 112 -8.55 -6.59 18.64
C GLY A 112 -9.55 -5.45 18.45
N VAL A 113 -10.00 -5.22 17.22
CA VAL A 113 -11.03 -4.22 16.88
C VAL A 113 -12.33 -4.50 17.65
N ALA A 114 -12.79 -5.76 17.64
CA ALA A 114 -13.99 -6.14 18.38
C ALA A 114 -13.87 -5.85 19.88
N LYS A 115 -12.70 -6.10 20.50
CA LYS A 115 -12.43 -5.78 21.91
C LYS A 115 -12.38 -4.29 22.18
N LEU A 116 -11.90 -3.48 21.23
CA LEU A 116 -11.89 -2.02 21.37
C LEU A 116 -13.29 -1.43 21.26
N VAL A 117 -14.08 -1.91 20.31
CA VAL A 117 -15.40 -1.34 19.96
C VAL A 117 -16.51 -1.89 20.85
N PHE A 118 -16.51 -3.21 21.11
CA PHE A 118 -17.54 -3.93 21.88
C PHE A 118 -16.95 -4.55 23.16
N PRO A 119 -16.65 -3.76 24.19
CA PRO A 119 -15.96 -4.26 25.39
C PRO A 119 -16.78 -5.32 26.14
N ASP A 120 -18.12 -5.16 26.20
CA ASP A 120 -18.99 -5.95 27.08
C ASP A 120 -19.63 -7.17 26.40
N HIS A 121 -19.99 -7.02 25.12
CA HIS A 121 -20.70 -8.05 24.37
C HIS A 121 -20.10 -8.31 23.00
N ARG A 122 -19.40 -9.44 22.87
CA ARG A 122 -18.82 -9.89 21.60
C ARG A 122 -19.52 -11.14 21.11
N SER A 123 -19.90 -11.13 19.84
CA SER A 123 -20.49 -12.28 19.17
C SER A 123 -19.81 -12.48 17.80
N TYR A 124 -19.99 -13.64 17.19
CA TYR A 124 -19.51 -13.92 15.83
C TYR A 124 -19.96 -12.86 14.82
N VAL A 125 -21.17 -12.32 15.02
CA VAL A 125 -21.73 -11.25 14.20
C VAL A 125 -20.82 -10.01 14.15
N HIS A 126 -20.18 -9.66 15.27
CA HIS A 126 -19.28 -8.51 15.32
C HIS A 126 -18.01 -8.76 14.50
N TYR A 127 -17.43 -9.97 14.53
CA TYR A 127 -16.25 -10.32 13.74
C TYR A 127 -16.55 -10.28 12.24
N VAL A 128 -17.66 -10.90 11.85
CA VAL A 128 -18.14 -10.91 10.46
C VAL A 128 -18.46 -9.50 9.99
N GLY A 129 -19.17 -8.71 10.82
CA GLY A 129 -19.49 -7.32 10.52
C GLY A 129 -18.25 -6.44 10.35
N ILE A 130 -17.25 -6.57 11.25
CA ILE A 130 -15.98 -5.83 11.14
C ILE A 130 -15.26 -6.24 9.85
N ALA A 131 -15.13 -7.55 9.56
CA ALA A 131 -14.48 -8.04 8.37
C ALA A 131 -15.13 -7.48 7.11
N SER A 132 -16.47 -7.56 7.01
CA SER A 132 -17.21 -7.07 5.85
C SER A 132 -17.07 -5.56 5.67
N VAL A 133 -17.22 -4.78 6.76
CA VAL A 133 -17.10 -3.31 6.68
C VAL A 133 -15.66 -2.92 6.34
N PHE A 134 -14.66 -3.58 6.93
CA PHE A 134 -13.26 -3.31 6.64
C PHE A 134 -12.93 -3.59 5.17
N TRP A 135 -13.44 -4.68 4.60
CA TRP A 135 -13.31 -5.03 3.18
C TRP A 135 -13.78 -3.90 2.24
N PHE A 136 -14.95 -3.34 2.51
CA PHE A 136 -15.52 -2.31 1.64
C PHE A 136 -14.90 -0.93 1.83
N PHE A 137 -14.39 -0.64 3.02
CA PHE A 137 -13.94 0.71 3.38
C PHE A 137 -12.44 0.93 3.22
N PHE A 138 -11.61 -0.11 3.25
CA PHE A 138 -10.15 0.06 3.18
C PHE A 138 -9.58 -0.32 1.82
N PRO A 139 -8.42 0.27 1.42
CA PRO A 139 -7.76 -0.09 0.17
C PRO A 139 -7.39 -1.57 0.17
N PHE A 140 -7.96 -2.31 -0.79
CA PHE A 140 -7.78 -3.75 -0.88
C PHE A 140 -6.30 -4.15 -1.05
N SER A 141 -5.62 -3.47 -1.95
CA SER A 141 -4.21 -3.72 -2.26
C SER A 141 -3.24 -3.52 -1.09
N LEU A 142 -3.65 -2.80 -0.04
CA LEU A 142 -2.82 -2.56 1.15
C LEU A 142 -3.06 -3.57 2.27
N PHE A 143 -4.25 -4.18 2.32
CA PHE A 143 -4.66 -4.98 3.47
C PHE A 143 -5.01 -6.43 3.15
N TYR A 144 -5.46 -6.74 1.94
CA TYR A 144 -6.01 -8.06 1.62
C TYR A 144 -5.14 -8.85 0.64
N ALA A 145 -5.03 -8.41 -0.60
CA ALA A 145 -4.21 -9.07 -1.60
C ALA A 145 -2.95 -8.23 -1.86
N SER A 146 -2.19 -8.01 -0.80
CA SER A 146 -0.96 -7.24 -0.84
C SER A 146 0.26 -8.14 -0.77
N GLY A 147 1.37 -7.69 -1.32
CA GLY A 147 2.66 -8.31 -1.08
C GLY A 147 3.03 -8.33 0.41
N ILE A 148 4.08 -9.03 0.75
CA ILE A 148 4.58 -9.16 2.13
C ILE A 148 4.86 -7.79 2.74
N SER A 149 5.57 -6.93 1.98
CA SER A 149 5.95 -5.58 2.39
C SER A 149 4.74 -4.73 2.80
N PHE A 150 3.67 -4.77 2.01
CA PHE A 150 2.45 -4.01 2.31
C PHE A 150 1.69 -4.58 3.52
N ALA A 151 1.49 -5.89 3.58
CA ALA A 151 0.77 -6.51 4.68
C ALA A 151 1.42 -6.22 6.03
N VAL A 152 2.75 -6.33 6.12
CA VAL A 152 3.49 -6.08 7.37
C VAL A 152 3.51 -4.59 7.70
N ASN A 153 3.75 -3.72 6.72
CA ASN A 153 3.75 -2.28 6.94
C ASN A 153 2.39 -1.75 7.45
N TYR A 154 1.27 -2.27 6.95
CA TYR A 154 -0.03 -1.70 7.25
C TYR A 154 -0.84 -2.54 8.24
N MET A 155 -1.19 -3.77 7.89
CA MET A 155 -2.09 -4.58 8.72
C MET A 155 -1.41 -5.07 10.01
N TRP A 156 -0.16 -5.54 9.94
CA TRP A 156 0.55 -5.99 11.14
C TRP A 156 0.84 -4.83 12.08
N SER A 157 1.33 -3.71 11.55
CA SER A 157 1.58 -2.48 12.32
C SER A 157 0.31 -1.96 12.98
N LEU A 158 -0.79 -1.92 12.24
CA LEU A 158 -2.09 -1.53 12.76
C LEU A 158 -2.57 -2.48 13.86
N THR A 159 -2.39 -3.79 13.67
CA THR A 159 -2.74 -4.80 14.68
C THR A 159 -1.93 -4.60 15.96
N ALA A 160 -0.62 -4.33 15.85
CA ALA A 160 0.22 -4.03 17.01
C ALA A 160 -0.28 -2.79 17.77
N CYS A 161 -0.63 -1.72 17.07
CA CYS A 161 -1.22 -0.52 17.68
C CYS A 161 -2.56 -0.80 18.37
N ILE A 162 -3.44 -1.61 17.78
CA ILE A 162 -4.70 -2.02 18.40
C ILE A 162 -4.46 -2.78 19.72
N TRP A 163 -3.54 -3.73 19.72
CA TRP A 163 -3.23 -4.48 20.93
C TRP A 163 -2.54 -3.62 21.99
N PHE A 164 -1.69 -2.69 21.59
CA PHE A 164 -1.18 -1.66 22.50
C PHE A 164 -2.32 -0.86 23.16
N LEU A 165 -3.29 -0.36 22.36
CA LEU A 165 -4.44 0.40 22.90
C LEU A 165 -5.26 -0.43 23.90
N LEU A 166 -5.41 -1.75 23.67
CA LEU A 166 -6.07 -2.65 24.61
C LEU A 166 -5.28 -2.82 25.92
N LEU A 167 -3.95 -2.97 25.83
CA LEU A 167 -3.06 -3.07 26.99
C LEU A 167 -3.07 -1.76 27.80
N TYR A 168 -2.97 -0.63 27.14
CA TYR A 168 -3.01 0.69 27.75
C TYR A 168 -4.36 0.96 28.45
N ARG A 169 -5.48 0.61 27.81
CA ARG A 169 -6.81 0.68 28.43
C ARG A 169 -6.92 -0.20 29.68
N LYS A 170 -6.36 -1.43 29.63
CA LYS A 170 -6.31 -2.33 30.77
C LYS A 170 -5.51 -1.75 31.93
N ALA A 171 -4.32 -1.18 31.66
CA ALA A 171 -3.49 -0.52 32.66
C ALA A 171 -4.18 0.72 33.27
N ARG A 172 -4.91 1.49 32.47
CA ARG A 172 -5.72 2.64 32.95
C ARG A 172 -6.89 2.25 33.86
N SER A 173 -7.47 1.06 33.66
CA SER A 173 -8.54 0.56 34.55
C SER A 173 -8.02 0.04 35.90
N GLY A 174 -6.74 0.20 36.20
CA GLY A 174 -6.12 -0.22 37.45
C GLY A 174 -5.81 -1.73 37.54
N LEU A 175 -6.00 -2.48 36.45
CA LEU A 175 -5.63 -3.90 36.39
C LEU A 175 -4.11 -4.04 36.29
N VAL A 176 -3.49 -4.52 37.35
CA VAL A 176 -2.04 -4.75 37.42
C VAL A 176 -1.68 -6.06 36.72
N MET A 177 -0.72 -5.98 35.80
CA MET A 177 -0.11 -7.16 35.16
C MET A 177 1.06 -7.66 36.01
N GLY A 178 1.22 -8.99 36.11
CA GLY A 178 2.40 -9.58 36.74
C GLY A 178 3.69 -9.23 35.97
N LYS A 179 4.86 -9.48 36.57
CA LYS A 179 6.17 -9.07 36.02
C LYS A 179 6.37 -9.49 34.56
N SER A 180 6.16 -10.75 34.20
CA SER A 180 6.29 -11.26 32.83
C SER A 180 5.27 -10.62 31.86
N GLY A 181 4.03 -10.46 32.29
CA GLY A 181 2.99 -9.79 31.51
C GLY A 181 3.31 -8.30 31.28
N CYS A 182 3.89 -7.63 32.26
CA CYS A 182 4.34 -6.25 32.14
C CYS A 182 5.51 -6.14 31.15
N ALA A 183 6.51 -7.00 31.24
CA ALA A 183 7.64 -7.02 30.31
C ALA A 183 7.18 -7.23 28.85
N LEU A 184 6.29 -8.19 28.63
CA LEU A 184 5.70 -8.42 27.29
C LEU A 184 4.89 -7.21 26.81
N ALA A 185 4.10 -6.59 27.69
CA ALA A 185 3.33 -5.40 27.37
C ALA A 185 4.22 -4.20 27.02
N LEU A 186 5.35 -4.02 27.69
CA LEU A 186 6.35 -2.99 27.36
C LEU A 186 6.99 -3.25 25.99
N ALA A 187 7.37 -4.49 25.69
CA ALA A 187 7.93 -4.87 24.39
C ALA A 187 6.90 -4.62 23.26
N VAL A 188 5.65 -5.05 23.43
CA VAL A 188 4.57 -4.77 22.46
C VAL A 188 4.35 -3.28 22.30
N SER A 189 4.38 -2.48 23.38
CA SER A 189 4.22 -1.04 23.32
C SER A 189 5.33 -0.37 22.53
N PHE A 190 6.58 -0.73 22.81
CA PHE A 190 7.75 -0.21 22.09
C PHE A 190 7.71 -0.55 20.61
N LEU A 191 7.46 -1.82 20.26
CA LEU A 191 7.39 -2.26 18.86
C LEU A 191 6.19 -1.65 18.12
N ALA A 192 5.04 -1.48 18.78
CA ALA A 192 3.89 -0.81 18.18
C ALA A 192 4.18 0.66 17.88
N GLY A 193 4.87 1.36 18.79
CA GLY A 193 5.34 2.73 18.54
C GLY A 193 6.36 2.81 17.41
N TRP A 194 7.23 1.79 17.29
CA TRP A 194 8.29 1.72 16.27
C TRP A 194 7.84 1.03 14.98
N SER A 195 6.54 0.97 14.71
CA SER A 195 6.02 0.22 13.55
C SER A 195 5.78 1.11 12.32
N HIS A 196 4.83 2.02 12.39
CA HIS A 196 4.44 2.83 11.22
C HIS A 196 3.91 4.20 11.64
N GLU A 197 4.46 5.27 11.03
CA GLU A 197 4.15 6.66 11.38
C GLU A 197 2.67 7.01 11.25
N ALA A 198 1.97 6.50 10.20
CA ALA A 198 0.55 6.78 9.98
C ALA A 198 -0.38 6.26 11.10
N PHE A 199 0.10 5.47 12.04
CA PHE A 199 -0.68 5.01 13.20
C PHE A 199 -0.06 5.45 14.51
N ALA A 200 1.28 5.46 14.56
CA ALA A 200 2.02 5.70 15.79
C ALA A 200 1.99 7.18 16.22
N MET A 201 2.01 8.13 15.28
CA MET A 201 2.14 9.55 15.63
C MET A 201 0.89 10.10 16.32
N GLY A 202 -0.29 9.77 15.83
CA GLY A 202 -1.54 10.16 16.49
C GLY A 202 -1.67 9.58 17.89
N ILE A 203 -1.31 8.29 18.05
CA ILE A 203 -1.32 7.62 19.37
C ILE A 203 -0.29 8.25 20.31
N ALA A 204 0.96 8.47 19.86
CA ALA A 204 2.03 9.05 20.70
C ALA A 204 1.67 10.44 21.20
N GLY A 205 1.14 11.29 20.33
CA GLY A 205 0.68 12.61 20.73
C GLY A 205 -0.49 12.58 21.72
N ALA A 206 -1.46 11.67 21.51
CA ALA A 206 -2.56 11.49 22.47
C ALA A 206 -2.05 10.97 23.82
N LEU A 207 -1.08 10.05 23.84
CA LEU A 207 -0.43 9.57 25.06
C LEU A 207 0.30 10.69 25.80
N PHE A 208 1.02 11.53 25.08
CA PHE A 208 1.71 12.68 25.66
C PHE A 208 0.74 13.62 26.39
N ILE A 209 -0.36 14.01 25.73
CA ILE A 209 -1.38 14.88 26.32
C ILE A 209 -2.05 14.19 27.53
N HIS A 210 -2.38 12.90 27.42
CA HIS A 210 -2.97 12.14 28.55
C HIS A 210 -2.01 12.03 29.73
N THR A 211 -0.72 11.83 29.49
CA THR A 211 0.30 11.75 30.54
C THR A 211 0.45 13.09 31.24
N LEU A 212 0.45 14.20 30.51
CA LEU A 212 0.46 15.55 31.12
C LEU A 212 -0.80 15.83 31.96
N TYR A 213 -1.97 15.37 31.48
CA TYR A 213 -3.22 15.50 32.23
C TYR A 213 -3.19 14.69 33.54
N ASP A 214 -2.74 13.44 33.47
CA ASP A 214 -2.60 12.55 34.63
C ASP A 214 -1.56 13.15 35.62
N TYR A 215 -0.48 13.78 35.10
CA TYR A 215 0.51 14.49 35.92
C TYR A 215 -0.12 15.62 36.72
N LYS A 216 -0.91 16.48 36.09
CA LYS A 216 -1.58 17.60 36.80
C LYS A 216 -2.57 17.12 37.85
N LYS A 217 -3.09 15.92 37.76
CA LYS A 217 -4.01 15.33 38.74
C LYS A 217 -3.35 14.50 39.83
N ASN A 218 -2.01 14.45 39.86
CA ASN A 218 -1.24 13.55 40.72
C ASN A 218 -1.63 12.06 40.56
N GLU A 219 -2.17 11.68 39.43
CA GLU A 219 -2.51 10.29 39.07
C GLU A 219 -1.35 9.60 38.31
N ASN A 220 -0.14 10.16 38.45
CA ASN A 220 1.05 9.67 37.76
C ASN A 220 1.52 8.38 38.40
N GLY A 221 1.89 7.45 37.58
CA GLY A 221 2.52 6.24 37.99
C GLY A 221 1.79 4.98 37.56
N GLY A 222 2.34 3.85 37.96
CA GLY A 222 1.84 2.55 37.56
C GLY A 222 2.18 2.19 36.11
N GLN A 223 1.70 1.05 35.73
CA GLN A 223 2.03 0.44 34.43
C GLN A 223 1.59 1.28 33.24
N LYS A 224 0.52 2.08 33.33
CA LYS A 224 0.05 2.96 32.25
C LYS A 224 1.12 3.96 31.78
N PHE A 225 1.88 4.52 32.72
CA PHE A 225 2.96 5.47 32.43
C PHE A 225 4.11 4.78 31.67
N TYR A 226 4.57 3.64 32.16
CA TYR A 226 5.66 2.89 31.49
C TYR A 226 5.28 2.42 30.09
N LEU A 227 4.03 1.98 29.88
CA LEU A 227 3.53 1.61 28.54
C LEU A 227 3.50 2.82 27.60
N ALA A 228 3.05 3.99 28.09
CA ALA A 228 3.06 5.22 27.30
C ALA A 228 4.49 5.65 26.92
N VAL A 229 5.42 5.63 27.89
CA VAL A 229 6.83 5.95 27.64
C VAL A 229 7.44 4.98 26.62
N ALA A 230 7.23 3.67 26.78
CA ALA A 230 7.74 2.67 25.85
C ALA A 230 7.23 2.90 24.42
N PHE A 231 5.93 3.20 24.25
CA PHE A 231 5.35 3.52 22.95
C PHE A 231 5.97 4.78 22.35
N CYS A 232 6.07 5.86 23.13
CA CYS A 232 6.65 7.12 22.66
C CYS A 232 8.13 6.98 22.29
N LEU A 233 8.90 6.16 23.03
CA LEU A 233 10.29 5.85 22.65
C LEU A 233 10.35 5.11 21.31
N GLY A 234 9.46 4.14 21.07
CA GLY A 234 9.35 3.47 19.77
C GLY A 234 9.01 4.46 18.64
N ALA A 235 8.05 5.36 18.85
CA ALA A 235 7.68 6.38 17.89
C ALA A 235 8.83 7.39 17.64
N ALA A 236 9.62 7.73 18.67
CA ALA A 236 10.81 8.53 18.51
C ALA A 236 11.85 7.83 17.62
N MET A 237 12.15 6.54 17.85
CA MET A 237 13.07 5.76 17.01
C MET A 237 12.64 5.74 15.55
N LEU A 238 11.33 5.71 15.28
CA LEU A 238 10.76 5.75 13.95
C LEU A 238 11.07 7.06 13.20
N VAL A 239 10.91 8.20 13.89
CA VAL A 239 11.01 9.54 13.27
C VAL A 239 12.44 10.05 13.18
N ILE A 240 13.28 9.81 14.22
CA ILE A 240 14.65 10.33 14.27
C ILE A 240 15.64 9.52 13.43
N SER A 241 15.20 8.49 12.70
CA SER A 241 16.13 7.71 11.86
C SER A 241 16.77 8.60 10.80
N PRO A 242 18.08 8.45 10.55
CA PRO A 242 18.78 9.22 9.52
C PRO A 242 18.15 9.08 8.14
N GLY A 243 17.69 7.86 7.78
CA GLY A 243 16.99 7.62 6.53
C GLY A 243 15.67 8.40 6.41
N THR A 244 14.86 8.46 7.48
CA THR A 244 13.63 9.28 7.49
C THR A 244 13.95 10.78 7.34
N LEU A 245 14.93 11.28 8.10
CA LEU A 245 15.34 12.69 8.05
C LEU A 245 15.93 13.06 6.68
N GLY A 246 16.77 12.20 6.10
CA GLY A 246 17.34 12.40 4.76
C GLY A 246 16.26 12.50 3.67
N ARG A 247 15.22 11.65 3.75
CA ARG A 247 14.07 11.73 2.82
C ARG A 247 13.22 12.99 3.01
N LEU A 248 13.04 13.45 4.23
CA LEU A 248 12.35 14.72 4.49
C LEU A 248 13.11 15.91 3.87
N HIS A 249 14.45 15.91 3.95
CA HIS A 249 15.27 16.95 3.31
C HIS A 249 15.20 16.92 1.78
N SER A 250 15.17 15.74 1.17
CA SER A 250 15.10 15.61 -0.30
C SER A 250 13.76 16.05 -0.88
N VAL A 251 12.67 15.96 -0.11
CA VAL A 251 11.33 16.42 -0.49
C VAL A 251 11.10 17.90 -0.19
N GLY A 252 11.96 18.51 0.64
CA GLY A 252 11.86 19.89 1.12
C GLY A 252 12.26 20.97 0.11
N ALA A 253 12.12 20.71 -1.19
CA ALA A 253 12.19 21.78 -2.19
C ALA A 253 11.13 22.83 -1.91
N VAL A 254 11.53 24.07 -2.01
CA VAL A 254 10.74 25.30 -1.83
C VAL A 254 9.38 25.17 -2.49
N VAL A 255 8.38 24.73 -1.72
CA VAL A 255 7.00 24.73 -2.19
C VAL A 255 6.49 26.15 -2.00
N ASP A 256 5.97 26.77 -3.06
CA ASP A 256 5.26 28.05 -2.96
C ASP A 256 4.18 27.91 -1.87
N ILE A 257 4.09 28.92 -0.99
CA ILE A 257 3.16 28.94 0.13
C ILE A 257 1.72 28.72 -0.37
N VAL A 258 1.37 29.26 -1.52
CA VAL A 258 0.04 29.13 -2.13
C VAL A 258 -0.21 27.67 -2.56
N ASP A 259 0.75 27.04 -3.25
CA ASP A 259 0.66 25.64 -3.68
C ASP A 259 0.65 24.69 -2.46
N ALA A 260 1.41 25.02 -1.41
CA ALA A 260 1.39 24.29 -0.16
C ALA A 260 0.02 24.35 0.54
N VAL A 261 -0.62 25.53 0.58
CA VAL A 261 -1.96 25.68 1.16
C VAL A 261 -3.01 24.94 0.31
N TYR A 262 -2.96 25.07 -1.02
CA TYR A 262 -3.89 24.36 -1.89
C TYR A 262 -3.76 22.83 -1.79
N SER A 263 -2.55 22.30 -1.83
CA SER A 263 -2.30 20.86 -1.67
C SER A 263 -2.80 20.36 -0.32
N ARG A 264 -2.58 21.11 0.76
CA ARG A 264 -3.02 20.78 2.12
C ARG A 264 -4.55 20.79 2.26
N ILE A 265 -5.24 21.76 1.70
CA ILE A 265 -6.71 21.79 1.66
C ILE A 265 -7.22 20.61 0.82
N GLY A 266 -6.60 20.32 -0.33
CA GLY A 266 -6.93 19.18 -1.17
C GLY A 266 -6.89 17.84 -0.43
N VAL A 267 -5.90 17.64 0.46
CA VAL A 267 -5.78 16.43 1.29
C VAL A 267 -7.04 16.17 2.12
N LEU A 268 -7.67 17.21 2.67
CA LEU A 268 -8.88 17.06 3.48
C LEU A 268 -10.03 16.42 2.70
N PHE A 269 -10.16 16.72 1.40
CA PHE A 269 -11.22 16.14 0.56
C PHE A 269 -11.04 14.62 0.33
N PHE A 270 -9.83 14.11 0.42
CA PHE A 270 -9.56 12.67 0.28
C PHE A 270 -9.83 11.86 1.54
N MET A 271 -10.05 12.50 2.69
CA MET A 271 -10.35 11.84 3.96
C MET A 271 -11.82 11.36 4.02
N LYS A 272 -12.19 10.42 3.15
CA LYS A 272 -13.58 9.98 2.94
C LYS A 272 -14.29 9.53 4.21
N ARG A 273 -13.59 8.77 5.08
CA ARG A 273 -14.17 8.22 6.32
C ARG A 273 -14.31 9.27 7.39
N LEU A 274 -13.44 10.27 7.40
CA LEU A 274 -13.58 11.45 8.26
C LEU A 274 -14.86 12.21 7.90
N TRP A 275 -15.12 12.47 6.62
CA TRP A 275 -16.36 13.13 6.19
C TRP A 275 -17.60 12.32 6.52
N LEU A 276 -17.52 10.99 6.34
CA LEU A 276 -18.61 10.09 6.73
C LEU A 276 -18.85 10.15 8.25
N LEU A 277 -17.78 10.14 9.07
CA LEU A 277 -17.86 10.28 10.52
C LEU A 277 -18.55 11.60 10.91
N LEU A 278 -18.09 12.71 10.35
CA LEU A 278 -18.65 14.04 10.66
C LEU A 278 -20.11 14.13 10.23
N GLY A 279 -20.45 13.71 9.01
CA GLY A 279 -21.83 13.73 8.48
C GLY A 279 -22.79 12.86 9.30
N LEU A 280 -22.40 11.62 9.63
CA LEU A 280 -23.22 10.74 10.46
C LEU A 280 -23.34 11.26 11.92
N THR A 281 -22.26 11.81 12.49
CA THR A 281 -22.31 12.42 13.82
C THR A 281 -23.30 13.56 13.86
N PHE A 282 -23.24 14.45 12.87
CA PHE A 282 -24.19 15.55 12.73
C PHE A 282 -25.63 15.04 12.61
N PHE A 283 -25.88 14.15 11.66
CA PHE A 283 -27.21 13.59 11.41
C PHE A 283 -27.80 12.90 12.64
N LEU A 284 -27.05 12.01 13.30
CA LEU A 284 -27.54 11.28 14.48
C LEU A 284 -27.74 12.19 15.70
N THR A 285 -26.97 13.29 15.80
CA THR A 285 -27.14 14.28 16.85
C THR A 285 -28.42 15.08 16.64
N VAL A 286 -28.64 15.59 15.43
CA VAL A 286 -29.87 16.36 15.06
C VAL A 286 -31.10 15.47 15.20
N ALA A 287 -31.03 14.20 14.81
CA ALA A 287 -32.12 13.23 14.99
C ALA A 287 -32.35 12.81 16.45
N GLY A 288 -31.60 13.34 17.43
CA GLY A 288 -31.74 12.99 18.85
C GLY A 288 -31.30 11.53 19.16
N CYS A 289 -30.61 10.87 18.22
CA CYS A 289 -30.23 9.48 18.34
C CYS A 289 -28.85 9.30 19.04
N LEU A 290 -28.01 10.34 19.08
CA LEU A 290 -26.68 10.36 19.66
C LEU A 290 -26.55 11.52 20.65
N ASN A 291 -26.14 11.21 21.88
CA ASN A 291 -25.69 12.23 22.83
C ASN A 291 -24.21 12.55 22.56
N ILE A 292 -23.95 13.64 21.84
CA ILE A 292 -22.63 14.01 21.40
C ILE A 292 -21.66 14.27 22.57
N ALA A 293 -22.11 14.90 23.66
CA ALA A 293 -21.26 15.21 24.82
C ALA A 293 -20.73 13.91 25.48
N SER A 294 -21.61 12.92 25.67
CA SER A 294 -21.22 11.59 26.18
C SER A 294 -20.29 10.89 25.21
N PHE A 295 -20.59 10.93 23.90
CA PHE A 295 -19.76 10.30 22.88
C PHE A 295 -18.35 10.90 22.84
N LEU A 296 -18.20 12.22 22.86
CA LEU A 296 -16.92 12.91 22.88
C LEU A 296 -16.12 12.57 24.14
N LYS A 297 -16.77 12.60 25.32
CA LYS A 297 -16.14 12.26 26.60
C LYS A 297 -15.60 10.83 26.64
N GLU A 298 -16.37 9.87 26.16
CA GLU A 298 -15.97 8.45 26.15
C GLU A 298 -14.88 8.12 25.11
N ASN A 299 -14.76 8.93 24.07
CA ASN A 299 -13.83 8.70 22.97
C ASN A 299 -12.70 9.73 22.90
N THR A 300 -12.48 10.52 23.98
CA THR A 300 -11.50 11.62 24.01
C THR A 300 -10.13 11.20 23.50
N PHE A 301 -9.62 10.01 23.89
CA PHE A 301 -8.32 9.53 23.44
C PHE A 301 -8.25 9.30 21.92
N LEU A 302 -9.24 8.60 21.35
CA LEU A 302 -9.29 8.34 19.91
C LEU A 302 -9.49 9.62 19.10
N LEU A 303 -10.29 10.57 19.62
CA LEU A 303 -10.47 11.88 18.99
C LEU A 303 -9.18 12.69 19.00
N MET A 304 -8.45 12.69 20.12
CA MET A 304 -7.14 13.35 20.20
C MET A 304 -6.15 12.72 19.22
N ALA A 305 -6.09 11.38 19.16
CA ALA A 305 -5.23 10.68 18.20
C ALA A 305 -5.59 11.05 16.76
N LEU A 306 -6.89 11.10 16.42
CA LEU A 306 -7.38 11.54 15.12
C LEU A 306 -6.98 12.99 14.80
N CYS A 307 -7.19 13.93 15.71
CA CYS A 307 -6.84 15.34 15.52
C CYS A 307 -5.34 15.54 15.31
N ILE A 308 -4.52 14.82 16.08
CA ILE A 308 -3.05 14.90 15.97
C ILE A 308 -2.60 14.30 14.64
N GLU A 309 -3.20 13.20 14.21
CA GLU A 309 -2.88 12.58 12.92
C GLU A 309 -3.23 13.49 11.74
N ILE A 310 -4.40 14.15 11.79
CA ILE A 310 -4.79 15.17 10.81
C ILE A 310 -3.77 16.31 10.78
N LEU A 311 -3.40 16.83 11.96
CA LEU A 311 -2.40 17.89 12.06
C LEU A 311 -1.05 17.46 11.49
N PHE A 312 -0.60 16.25 11.80
CA PHE A 312 0.65 15.69 11.29
C PHE A 312 0.67 15.62 9.76
N ILE A 313 -0.41 15.13 9.15
CA ILE A 313 -0.56 15.06 7.70
C ILE A 313 -0.58 16.45 7.06
N LEU A 314 -1.32 17.39 7.66
CA LEU A 314 -1.37 18.78 7.17
C LEU A 314 -0.01 19.49 7.26
N LEU A 315 0.80 19.17 8.25
CA LEU A 315 2.14 19.72 8.39
C LEU A 315 3.11 19.13 7.35
N LEU A 316 2.99 17.84 7.05
CA LEU A 316 3.85 17.17 6.08
C LEU A 316 3.50 17.50 4.63
N GLY A 317 2.26 17.86 4.32
CA GLY A 317 1.81 18.22 2.97
C GLY A 317 1.72 17.06 1.98
N PHE A 318 1.79 15.80 2.44
CA PHE A 318 1.72 14.62 1.57
C PHE A 318 0.29 14.25 1.17
N VAL A 319 0.05 14.05 -0.12
CA VAL A 319 -1.24 13.61 -0.70
C VAL A 319 -1.17 12.14 -1.15
N ASN A 320 -0.55 11.27 -0.39
CA ASN A 320 -0.58 9.84 -0.69
C ASN A 320 -1.70 9.17 0.12
N GLU A 321 -2.54 8.33 -0.53
CA GLU A 321 -3.60 7.57 0.16
C GLU A 321 -3.05 6.74 1.35
N ARG A 322 -1.80 6.31 1.28
CA ARG A 322 -1.13 5.57 2.36
C ARG A 322 -0.87 6.43 3.61
N ALA A 323 -0.60 7.71 3.43
CA ALA A 323 -0.39 8.64 4.54
C ALA A 323 -1.70 8.91 5.30
N LEU A 324 -2.86 8.81 4.62
CA LEU A 324 -4.17 9.03 5.22
C LEU A 324 -4.68 7.85 6.07
N LEU A 325 -4.01 6.70 6.05
CA LEU A 325 -4.50 5.47 6.69
C LEU A 325 -4.75 5.61 8.19
N GLY A 326 -3.97 6.43 8.89
CA GLY A 326 -4.17 6.70 10.32
C GLY A 326 -5.49 7.45 10.57
N VAL A 327 -5.72 8.53 9.84
CA VAL A 327 -6.97 9.30 9.92
C VAL A 327 -8.17 8.42 9.57
N GLU A 328 -8.05 7.66 8.50
CA GLU A 328 -9.10 6.77 8.03
C GLU A 328 -9.40 5.65 9.04
N PHE A 329 -8.38 5.13 9.70
CA PHE A 329 -8.54 4.10 10.72
C PHE A 329 -9.16 4.62 12.03
N PHE A 330 -8.69 5.74 12.56
CA PHE A 330 -9.30 6.34 13.76
C PHE A 330 -10.74 6.76 13.49
N SER A 331 -11.03 7.31 12.31
CA SER A 331 -12.39 7.61 11.88
C SER A 331 -13.27 6.36 11.82
N PHE A 332 -12.74 5.26 11.29
CA PHE A 332 -13.43 3.97 11.25
C PHE A 332 -13.75 3.43 12.66
N LEU A 333 -12.79 3.46 13.59
CA LEU A 333 -13.05 3.05 14.97
C LEU A 333 -14.13 3.89 15.64
N LEU A 334 -14.09 5.21 15.45
CA LEU A 334 -15.10 6.14 15.98
C LEU A 334 -16.47 5.89 15.36
N LEU A 335 -16.55 5.63 14.04
CA LEU A 335 -17.79 5.24 13.36
C LEU A 335 -18.39 3.97 13.95
N LEU A 336 -17.58 2.92 14.13
CA LEU A 336 -18.06 1.68 14.75
C LEU A 336 -18.57 1.91 16.18
N ARG A 337 -17.86 2.70 16.98
CA ARG A 337 -18.28 3.04 18.37
C ARG A 337 -19.56 3.89 18.39
N MET A 338 -19.70 4.80 17.43
CA MET A 338 -20.91 5.60 17.27
C MET A 338 -22.14 4.74 16.92
N LEU A 339 -21.97 3.82 15.97
CA LEU A 339 -23.00 2.85 15.60
C LEU A 339 -23.43 1.97 16.79
N CYS A 340 -22.49 1.59 17.67
CA CYS A 340 -22.81 0.84 18.90
C CYS A 340 -23.66 1.64 19.89
N LYS A 341 -23.45 2.96 19.95
CA LYS A 341 -24.24 3.87 20.83
C LYS A 341 -25.61 4.21 20.28
N TRP A 342 -25.83 4.04 18.99
CA TRP A 342 -27.11 4.32 18.37
C TRP A 342 -28.17 3.30 18.81
N LYS A 343 -29.16 3.77 19.58
CA LYS A 343 -30.20 2.93 20.17
C LYS A 343 -30.99 2.10 19.15
N LYS A 344 -31.12 2.59 17.91
CA LYS A 344 -31.80 1.90 16.82
C LYS A 344 -30.87 0.98 16.01
N ALA A 345 -29.56 0.95 16.28
CA ALA A 345 -28.61 0.08 15.56
C ALA A 345 -28.97 -1.41 15.68
N LYS A 346 -29.71 -1.80 16.73
CA LYS A 346 -30.23 -3.19 16.86
C LYS A 346 -31.07 -3.63 15.64
N TYR A 347 -31.69 -2.71 14.91
CA TYR A 347 -32.44 -3.03 13.69
C TYR A 347 -31.49 -3.23 12.49
N LEU A 348 -30.42 -2.44 12.38
CA LEU A 348 -29.36 -2.66 11.38
C LEU A 348 -28.55 -3.93 11.68
N LEU A 349 -28.40 -4.27 12.96
CA LEU A 349 -27.75 -5.49 13.43
C LEU A 349 -28.73 -6.68 13.45
N ASN A 350 -29.90 -6.57 12.80
CA ASN A 350 -30.80 -7.68 12.61
C ASN A 350 -30.07 -8.82 11.90
N LYS A 351 -30.20 -10.06 12.45
CA LYS A 351 -29.53 -11.24 11.92
C LYS A 351 -29.74 -11.46 10.42
N TYR A 352 -30.91 -11.12 9.88
CA TYR A 352 -31.20 -11.27 8.45
C TYR A 352 -30.44 -10.26 7.57
N ILE A 353 -30.37 -9.01 8.01
CA ILE A 353 -29.58 -7.96 7.31
C ILE A 353 -28.11 -8.34 7.33
N LEU A 354 -27.60 -8.81 8.47
CA LEU A 354 -26.21 -9.21 8.59
C LEU A 354 -25.88 -10.47 7.78
N ILE A 355 -26.80 -11.45 7.73
CA ILE A 355 -26.64 -12.64 6.89
C ILE A 355 -26.61 -12.25 5.42
N SER A 356 -27.54 -11.38 4.97
CA SER A 356 -27.56 -10.90 3.58
C SER A 356 -26.28 -10.14 3.23
N PHE A 357 -25.82 -9.24 4.10
CA PHE A 357 -24.59 -8.47 3.89
C PHE A 357 -23.36 -9.37 3.87
N PHE A 358 -23.30 -10.36 4.76
CA PHE A 358 -22.24 -11.36 4.78
C PHE A 358 -22.25 -12.25 3.52
N SER A 359 -23.43 -12.64 3.06
CA SER A 359 -23.53 -13.45 1.84
C SER A 359 -23.02 -12.67 0.63
N ILE A 360 -23.34 -11.39 0.51
CA ILE A 360 -22.79 -10.52 -0.54
C ILE A 360 -21.27 -10.42 -0.42
N PHE A 361 -20.77 -10.14 0.79
CA PHE A 361 -19.34 -10.10 1.08
C PHE A 361 -18.65 -11.41 0.68
N LEU A 362 -19.17 -12.56 1.10
CA LEU A 362 -18.62 -13.87 0.80
C LEU A 362 -18.60 -14.16 -0.71
N CYS A 363 -19.71 -13.86 -1.42
CA CYS A 363 -19.77 -14.01 -2.87
C CYS A 363 -18.72 -13.15 -3.58
N MET A 364 -18.55 -11.91 -3.14
CA MET A 364 -17.54 -11.02 -3.70
C MET A 364 -16.13 -11.53 -3.42
N GLU A 365 -15.85 -11.98 -2.20
CA GLU A 365 -14.55 -12.49 -1.80
C GLU A 365 -14.16 -13.74 -2.60
N LEU A 366 -15.08 -14.70 -2.76
CA LEU A 366 -14.85 -15.89 -3.58
C LEU A 366 -14.59 -15.56 -5.06
N ASN A 367 -15.31 -14.58 -5.64
CA ASN A 367 -15.05 -14.13 -7.00
C ASN A 367 -13.68 -13.44 -7.10
N VAL A 368 -13.29 -12.63 -6.12
CA VAL A 368 -11.96 -11.99 -6.09
C VAL A 368 -10.85 -13.05 -6.00
N ILE A 369 -11.00 -14.08 -5.17
CA ILE A 369 -10.05 -15.20 -5.09
C ILE A 369 -9.87 -15.85 -6.48
N LYS A 370 -10.98 -16.12 -7.20
CA LYS A 370 -10.93 -16.67 -8.55
C LYS A 370 -10.15 -15.77 -9.51
N VAL A 371 -10.41 -14.47 -9.49
CA VAL A 371 -9.73 -13.51 -10.36
C VAL A 371 -8.24 -13.39 -9.99
N LEU A 372 -7.89 -13.38 -8.72
CA LEU A 372 -6.50 -13.38 -8.27
C LEU A 372 -5.76 -14.63 -8.73
N SER A 373 -6.39 -15.82 -8.67
CA SER A 373 -5.78 -17.06 -9.17
C SER A 373 -5.52 -17.02 -10.69
N LEU A 374 -6.37 -16.35 -11.47
CA LEU A 374 -6.14 -16.16 -12.90
C LEU A 374 -4.97 -15.19 -13.15
N THR A 375 -4.91 -14.08 -12.41
CA THR A 375 -3.83 -13.10 -12.56
C THR A 375 -2.48 -13.61 -12.03
N GLU A 376 -2.48 -14.48 -11.02
CA GLU A 376 -1.28 -15.16 -10.55
C GLU A 376 -0.71 -16.10 -11.63
N LYS A 377 -1.56 -16.91 -12.27
CA LYS A 377 -1.14 -17.78 -13.39
C LYS A 377 -0.58 -16.97 -14.55
N GLU A 378 -1.24 -15.85 -14.90
CA GLU A 378 -0.72 -14.93 -15.89
C GLU A 378 0.67 -14.39 -15.49
N TYR A 379 0.82 -13.95 -14.25
CA TYR A 379 2.08 -13.42 -13.73
C TYR A 379 3.23 -14.41 -13.89
N PHE A 380 3.04 -15.66 -13.48
CA PHE A 380 4.07 -16.69 -13.65
C PHE A 380 4.33 -17.02 -15.12
N SER A 381 3.30 -17.06 -15.97
CA SER A 381 3.45 -17.26 -17.41
C SER A 381 4.28 -16.14 -18.07
N ILE A 382 4.12 -14.90 -17.60
CA ILE A 382 4.91 -13.76 -18.06
C ILE A 382 6.38 -13.94 -17.63
N ILE A 383 6.62 -14.32 -16.37
CA ILE A 383 7.98 -14.56 -15.86
C ILE A 383 8.64 -15.73 -16.62
N ASP A 384 7.93 -16.82 -16.83
CA ASP A 384 8.46 -17.97 -17.57
C ASP A 384 8.85 -17.58 -19.01
N SER A 385 8.01 -16.80 -19.70
CA SER A 385 8.32 -16.31 -21.03
C SER A 385 9.53 -15.37 -21.04
N TYR A 386 9.62 -14.49 -20.07
CA TYR A 386 10.74 -13.55 -19.87
C TYR A 386 12.06 -14.27 -19.62
N LEU A 387 12.07 -15.28 -18.75
CA LEU A 387 13.28 -16.01 -18.42
C LEU A 387 13.75 -16.90 -19.59
N ALA A 388 12.83 -17.40 -20.39
CA ALA A 388 13.14 -18.22 -21.57
C ALA A 388 13.64 -17.41 -22.78
N ASP A 389 13.28 -16.13 -22.88
CA ASP A 389 13.66 -15.28 -24.01
C ASP A 389 15.04 -14.65 -23.79
N ALA A 390 15.95 -14.75 -24.77
CA ALA A 390 17.32 -14.22 -24.66
C ALA A 390 17.36 -12.70 -24.51
N ASN A 391 16.41 -12.00 -25.13
CA ASN A 391 16.32 -10.53 -25.16
C ASN A 391 15.52 -9.93 -24.01
N GLY A 392 14.95 -10.78 -23.12
CA GLY A 392 14.13 -10.33 -22.02
C GLY A 392 12.71 -9.93 -22.41
N PHE A 393 12.18 -10.44 -23.51
CA PHE A 393 10.81 -10.20 -23.92
C PHE A 393 9.85 -11.04 -23.07
N ALA A 394 8.81 -10.37 -22.61
CA ALA A 394 7.72 -10.96 -21.86
C ALA A 394 6.38 -10.62 -22.52
N TYR A 395 5.46 -11.56 -22.51
CA TYR A 395 4.20 -11.40 -23.22
C TYR A 395 3.02 -11.53 -22.27
N GLN A 396 2.21 -10.46 -22.20
CA GLN A 396 1.02 -10.40 -21.35
C GLN A 396 -0.22 -10.76 -22.15
N ALA A 397 -0.95 -11.79 -21.70
CA ALA A 397 -2.22 -12.17 -22.30
C ALA A 397 -3.30 -11.09 -22.08
N ASN A 398 -4.23 -10.97 -23.03
CA ASN A 398 -5.39 -10.12 -22.82
C ASN A 398 -6.45 -10.89 -22.03
N LEU A 399 -6.43 -10.77 -20.69
CA LEU A 399 -7.46 -11.36 -19.84
C LEU A 399 -8.71 -10.48 -19.85
N ASP A 400 -9.84 -11.08 -20.18
CA ASP A 400 -11.15 -10.43 -20.06
C ASP A 400 -11.58 -10.41 -18.57
N ILE A 401 -11.09 -9.40 -17.87
CA ILE A 401 -11.40 -9.17 -16.46
C ILE A 401 -12.34 -7.97 -16.38
N PRO A 402 -13.57 -8.16 -15.84
CA PRO A 402 -14.51 -7.06 -15.70
C PRO A 402 -13.93 -5.88 -14.94
N PHE A 403 -14.16 -4.66 -15.43
CA PHE A 403 -13.60 -3.40 -14.92
C PHE A 403 -13.75 -3.21 -13.40
N TYR A 404 -14.83 -3.66 -12.79
CA TYR A 404 -15.05 -3.53 -11.35
C TYR A 404 -14.09 -4.35 -10.48
N TYR A 405 -13.34 -5.31 -11.07
CA TYR A 405 -12.27 -6.02 -10.36
C TYR A 405 -10.94 -5.28 -10.35
N ASN A 406 -10.75 -4.22 -11.16
CA ASN A 406 -9.48 -3.48 -11.22
C ASN A 406 -9.03 -2.90 -9.86
N ARG A 407 -9.96 -2.69 -8.93
CA ARG A 407 -9.60 -2.28 -7.55
C ARG A 407 -8.98 -3.40 -6.71
N TYR A 408 -9.14 -4.66 -7.10
CA TYR A 408 -8.70 -5.84 -6.36
C TYR A 408 -7.45 -6.49 -6.94
N ILE A 409 -7.15 -6.20 -8.18
CA ILE A 409 -6.03 -6.78 -8.92
C ILE A 409 -5.07 -5.69 -9.38
N SER A 410 -3.79 -6.05 -9.46
CA SER A 410 -2.78 -5.25 -10.12
C SER A 410 -2.15 -6.12 -11.18
N ARG A 411 -2.20 -5.70 -12.44
CA ARG A 411 -1.52 -6.34 -13.56
C ARG A 411 -0.23 -5.60 -13.84
N LEU A 412 0.73 -6.30 -14.42
CA LEU A 412 1.96 -5.67 -14.89
C LEU A 412 1.63 -4.60 -15.94
N SER A 413 2.39 -3.54 -15.91
CA SER A 413 2.36 -2.51 -16.94
C SER A 413 3.80 -2.22 -17.36
N PRO A 414 4.10 -2.00 -18.65
CA PRO A 414 5.46 -1.81 -19.16
C PRO A 414 6.29 -0.80 -18.34
N ASP A 415 5.68 0.33 -17.97
CA ASP A 415 6.36 1.41 -17.23
C ASP A 415 6.24 1.27 -15.70
N SER A 416 5.71 0.15 -15.20
CA SER A 416 5.47 -0.01 -13.77
C SER A 416 6.78 -0.27 -13.01
N TRP A 417 6.80 0.19 -11.76
CA TRP A 417 7.87 -0.18 -10.82
C TRP A 417 8.05 -1.70 -10.73
N GLU A 418 6.99 -2.47 -10.87
CA GLU A 418 7.03 -3.92 -10.78
C GLU A 418 7.84 -4.58 -11.89
N VAL A 419 7.72 -4.10 -13.14
CA VAL A 419 8.55 -4.57 -14.26
C VAL A 419 10.02 -4.22 -14.03
N LYS A 420 10.31 -3.03 -13.51
CA LYS A 420 11.66 -2.63 -13.12
C LYS A 420 12.22 -3.50 -11.99
N ALA A 421 11.38 -3.79 -10.98
CA ALA A 421 11.77 -4.65 -9.86
C ALA A 421 12.09 -6.09 -10.33
N LEU A 422 11.32 -6.64 -11.27
CA LEU A 422 11.62 -7.93 -11.89
C LEU A 422 12.93 -7.90 -12.68
N SER A 423 13.17 -6.84 -13.45
CA SER A 423 14.42 -6.66 -14.17
C SER A 423 15.63 -6.65 -13.23
N TYR A 424 15.54 -5.92 -12.13
CA TYR A 424 16.61 -5.91 -11.10
C TYR A 424 16.77 -7.26 -10.43
N TYR A 425 15.68 -7.91 -10.04
CA TYR A 425 15.70 -9.17 -9.32
C TYR A 425 16.36 -10.30 -10.13
N TYR A 426 16.06 -10.37 -11.44
CA TYR A 426 16.64 -11.39 -12.33
C TYR A 426 17.94 -10.94 -13.04
N GLY A 427 18.40 -9.70 -12.81
CA GLY A 427 19.63 -9.17 -13.41
C GLY A 427 19.58 -9.04 -14.93
N LYS A 428 18.38 -8.88 -15.52
CA LYS A 428 18.15 -8.83 -16.95
C LYS A 428 17.03 -7.84 -17.27
N PRO A 429 17.18 -6.95 -18.26
CA PRO A 429 16.11 -6.05 -18.66
C PRO A 429 14.84 -6.82 -19.06
N MET A 430 13.67 -6.36 -18.59
CA MET A 430 12.38 -6.95 -18.93
C MET A 430 11.61 -5.99 -19.84
N HIS A 431 11.23 -6.49 -21.00
CA HIS A 431 10.41 -5.75 -21.98
C HIS A 431 9.05 -6.42 -22.08
N LEU A 432 8.04 -5.79 -21.49
CA LEU A 432 6.68 -6.33 -21.43
C LEU A 432 5.82 -5.84 -22.59
N PHE A 433 5.28 -6.78 -23.35
CA PHE A 433 4.42 -6.51 -24.52
C PHE A 433 3.09 -7.25 -24.42
N PRO A 434 2.03 -6.77 -25.09
CA PRO A 434 0.84 -7.57 -25.35
C PRO A 434 1.17 -8.87 -26.08
N ALA A 435 0.53 -9.97 -25.72
CA ALA A 435 0.76 -11.27 -26.36
C ALA A 435 0.46 -11.26 -27.87
N SER A 436 -0.43 -10.37 -28.33
CA SER A 436 -0.71 -10.14 -29.75
C SER A 436 0.50 -9.66 -30.55
N TYR A 437 1.52 -9.10 -29.88
CA TYR A 437 2.72 -8.58 -30.56
C TYR A 437 3.84 -9.62 -30.70
N LYS A 438 3.66 -10.82 -30.12
CA LYS A 438 4.69 -11.86 -30.10
C LYS A 438 5.21 -12.21 -31.49
N GLU A 439 4.33 -12.45 -32.44
CA GLU A 439 4.70 -12.82 -33.83
C GLU A 439 5.46 -11.69 -34.53
N TYR A 440 5.06 -10.44 -34.30
CA TYR A 440 5.76 -9.28 -34.88
C TYR A 440 7.17 -9.14 -34.32
N LEU A 441 7.34 -9.32 -33.01
CA LEU A 441 8.64 -9.19 -32.34
C LEU A 441 9.59 -10.34 -32.70
N LEU A 442 9.09 -11.54 -33.01
CA LEU A 442 9.92 -12.63 -33.51
C LEU A 442 10.53 -12.35 -34.89
N HIS A 443 9.96 -11.42 -35.65
CA HIS A 443 10.35 -11.08 -37.01
C HIS A 443 10.83 -9.62 -37.16
N ILE A 444 11.43 -9.04 -36.11
CA ILE A 444 11.92 -7.65 -36.10
C ILE A 444 12.76 -7.32 -37.34
N ASP A 445 13.68 -8.21 -37.75
CA ASP A 445 14.56 -7.97 -38.88
C ASP A 445 13.80 -7.70 -40.20
N SER A 446 12.62 -8.25 -40.38
CA SER A 446 11.83 -8.01 -41.57
C SER A 446 11.23 -6.62 -41.65
N TYR A 447 11.11 -5.94 -40.47
CA TYR A 447 10.59 -4.57 -40.37
C TYR A 447 11.69 -3.51 -40.44
N LEU A 448 12.97 -3.88 -40.32
CA LEU A 448 14.10 -2.96 -40.47
C LEU A 448 14.42 -2.72 -41.96
N SER A 449 13.41 -2.42 -42.76
CA SER A 449 13.54 -2.15 -44.20
C SER A 449 12.94 -0.78 -44.55
N PRO A 450 13.39 -0.16 -45.65
CA PRO A 450 12.87 1.14 -46.08
C PRO A 450 11.35 1.21 -46.25
N ALA A 451 10.69 0.06 -46.51
CA ALA A 451 9.24 -0.01 -46.64
C ALA A 451 8.46 0.33 -45.36
N TYR A 452 9.09 0.19 -44.21
CA TYR A 452 8.49 0.46 -42.91
C TYR A 452 9.09 1.69 -42.20
N GLN A 453 10.01 2.39 -42.87
CA GLN A 453 10.66 3.58 -42.34
C GLN A 453 9.66 4.72 -42.19
N VAL A 454 9.69 5.38 -41.03
CA VAL A 454 8.88 6.58 -40.78
C VAL A 454 9.45 7.75 -41.60
N GLU A 455 8.62 8.44 -42.38
CA GLU A 455 9.01 9.58 -43.16
C GLU A 455 9.65 10.65 -42.26
N ASN A 456 10.79 11.20 -42.72
CA ASN A 456 11.58 12.24 -42.06
C ASN A 456 12.36 11.84 -40.79
N GLU A 457 12.31 10.56 -40.36
CA GLU A 457 13.03 10.07 -39.18
C GLU A 457 13.98 8.93 -39.59
N GLY A 458 15.23 9.27 -39.90
CA GLY A 458 16.25 8.29 -40.30
C GLY A 458 16.47 7.23 -39.18
N GLY A 459 16.32 5.96 -39.54
CA GLY A 459 16.55 4.86 -38.60
C GLY A 459 15.37 4.50 -37.68
N LEU A 460 14.19 5.09 -37.85
CA LEU A 460 12.97 4.73 -37.15
C LEU A 460 12.01 3.97 -38.08
N TYR A 461 11.50 2.83 -37.62
CA TYR A 461 10.62 1.93 -38.39
C TYR A 461 9.33 1.68 -37.61
N LYS A 462 8.19 1.66 -38.30
CA LYS A 462 6.87 1.36 -37.75
C LYS A 462 6.50 -0.09 -38.04
N ILE A 463 6.13 -0.87 -37.02
CA ILE A 463 5.57 -2.19 -37.23
C ILE A 463 4.07 -2.03 -37.57
N PRO A 464 3.63 -2.51 -38.75
CA PRO A 464 2.22 -2.41 -39.17
C PRO A 464 1.28 -3.06 -38.17
N GLU A 465 0.06 -2.53 -38.07
CA GLU A 465 -1.02 -3.06 -37.20
C GLU A 465 -0.68 -3.09 -35.70
N THR A 466 0.40 -2.44 -35.30
CA THR A 466 0.80 -2.33 -33.88
C THR A 466 1.04 -0.88 -33.50
N SER A 467 1.21 -0.61 -32.19
CA SER A 467 1.69 0.67 -31.69
C SER A 467 3.22 0.72 -31.62
N LEU A 468 3.93 -0.30 -32.10
CA LEU A 468 5.37 -0.43 -31.96
C LEU A 468 6.14 0.33 -33.03
N TYR A 469 7.20 0.99 -32.57
CA TYR A 469 8.25 1.55 -33.41
C TYR A 469 9.58 0.89 -33.04
N ILE A 470 10.45 0.72 -34.01
CA ILE A 470 11.80 0.20 -33.83
C ILE A 470 12.78 1.25 -34.29
N ALA A 471 13.78 1.55 -33.48
CA ALA A 471 14.90 2.38 -33.88
C ALA A 471 16.19 1.55 -33.81
N GLN A 472 16.97 1.56 -34.88
CA GLN A 472 18.31 1.00 -34.85
C GLN A 472 19.26 2.04 -34.26
N VAL A 473 20.07 1.63 -33.27
CA VAL A 473 21.06 2.49 -32.62
C VAL A 473 22.44 1.93 -32.84
N ASP A 474 23.40 2.81 -33.12
CA ASP A 474 24.78 2.42 -33.30
C ASP A 474 25.38 2.08 -31.92
N SER A 475 26.13 1.00 -31.86
CA SER A 475 26.87 0.44 -30.72
C SER A 475 26.63 1.17 -29.38
N CYS A 476 25.62 0.73 -28.60
CA CYS A 476 25.42 1.20 -27.25
C CYS A 476 25.71 0.08 -26.24
N HIS A 477 26.09 0.47 -25.05
CA HIS A 477 26.19 -0.45 -23.92
C HIS A 477 24.79 -0.79 -23.38
N GLU A 478 24.62 -1.97 -22.78
CA GLU A 478 23.34 -2.42 -22.21
C GLU A 478 22.82 -1.48 -21.10
N GLU A 479 23.70 -0.64 -20.54
CA GLU A 479 23.37 0.36 -19.52
C GLU A 479 22.86 1.69 -20.10
N ASP A 480 22.98 1.90 -21.41
CA ASP A 480 22.54 3.12 -22.05
C ASP A 480 21.01 3.23 -22.00
N THR A 481 20.52 4.43 -21.77
CA THR A 481 19.09 4.73 -21.75
C THR A 481 18.81 5.82 -22.78
N PHE A 482 17.73 5.64 -23.53
CA PHE A 482 17.27 6.63 -24.49
C PHE A 482 15.99 7.28 -24.00
N VAL A 483 15.89 8.60 -24.18
CA VAL A 483 14.66 9.36 -23.99
C VAL A 483 13.98 9.53 -25.32
N CYS A 484 12.82 8.90 -25.48
CA CYS A 484 11.99 9.07 -26.66
C CYS A 484 10.88 10.08 -26.36
N THR A 485 10.88 11.18 -27.09
CA THR A 485 9.87 12.24 -26.97
C THR A 485 8.90 12.14 -28.14
N PHE A 486 7.64 11.90 -27.85
CA PHE A 486 6.55 11.90 -28.82
C PHE A 486 5.86 13.27 -28.82
N SER A 487 5.64 13.84 -29.98
CA SER A 487 4.85 15.06 -30.16
C SER A 487 3.56 14.74 -30.92
N TYR A 488 2.44 15.23 -30.41
CA TYR A 488 1.11 14.96 -30.97
C TYR A 488 0.39 16.23 -31.34
N GLU A 489 -0.56 16.14 -32.27
CA GLU A 489 -1.48 17.23 -32.52
C GLU A 489 -2.24 17.60 -31.23
N PRO A 490 -2.32 18.92 -30.93
CA PRO A 490 -3.11 19.38 -29.79
C PRO A 490 -4.56 18.91 -29.90
N VAL A 491 -5.07 18.22 -28.89
CA VAL A 491 -6.49 17.88 -28.83
C VAL A 491 -7.24 19.07 -28.27
N PRO A 492 -8.29 19.58 -28.96
CA PRO A 492 -9.09 20.66 -28.41
C PRO A 492 -9.67 20.27 -27.06
N VAL A 493 -9.39 21.08 -26.05
CA VAL A 493 -9.83 20.90 -24.66
C VAL A 493 -11.35 20.86 -24.62
N LYS A 494 -11.96 19.69 -24.44
CA LYS A 494 -13.38 19.60 -24.08
C LYS A 494 -13.54 20.03 -22.63
N GLU A 495 -14.37 21.01 -22.37
CA GLU A 495 -14.56 21.75 -21.11
C GLU A 495 -15.03 20.95 -19.87
N LYS A 496 -14.95 19.63 -19.86
CA LYS A 496 -15.38 18.82 -18.72
C LYS A 496 -14.21 18.08 -18.08
N TYR A 497 -13.50 18.78 -17.19
CA TYR A 497 -12.55 18.17 -16.31
C TYR A 497 -13.19 17.73 -14.99
N SER A 498 -12.86 16.54 -14.50
CA SER A 498 -13.15 16.17 -13.11
C SER A 498 -12.32 17.03 -12.17
N LEU A 499 -12.85 17.39 -10.99
CA LEU A 499 -12.11 18.11 -9.94
C LEU A 499 -10.73 17.47 -9.64
N ARG A 500 -10.59 16.16 -9.79
CA ARG A 500 -9.32 15.43 -9.64
C ARG A 500 -8.28 15.82 -10.70
N GLN A 501 -8.69 16.08 -11.93
CA GLN A 501 -7.80 16.47 -13.03
C GLN A 501 -7.35 17.93 -12.92
N VAL A 502 -8.18 18.78 -12.32
CA VAL A 502 -7.84 20.19 -12.06
C VAL A 502 -6.77 20.32 -10.97
N TRP A 503 -6.71 19.36 -10.03
CA TRP A 503 -5.77 19.39 -8.89
C TRP A 503 -4.42 18.74 -9.20
N ASP A 504 -4.31 17.98 -10.27
CA ASP A 504 -3.07 17.34 -10.69
C ASP A 504 -2.42 18.19 -11.80
N ARG A 505 -1.74 19.27 -11.37
CA ARG A 505 -1.11 20.25 -12.27
C ARG A 505 -0.02 19.62 -13.14
N SER A 506 0.68 18.59 -12.65
CA SER A 506 1.67 17.84 -13.42
C SER A 506 1.05 17.06 -14.59
N VAL A 507 -0.23 16.67 -14.43
CA VAL A 507 -1.06 16.09 -15.47
C VAL A 507 -1.46 17.13 -16.52
N TYR A 508 -1.48 18.42 -16.16
CA TYR A 508 -1.94 19.52 -17.02
C TYR A 508 -0.88 20.00 -18.00
N GLU A 509 0.38 20.07 -17.57
CA GLU A 509 1.47 20.63 -18.39
C GLU A 509 2.07 19.61 -19.36
N ASN A 510 2.06 18.31 -19.04
CA ASN A 510 2.70 17.26 -19.85
C ASN A 510 1.76 16.42 -20.72
N LYS A 511 0.44 16.61 -20.63
CA LYS A 511 -0.51 15.64 -21.24
C LYS A 511 -0.90 15.90 -22.68
N TYR A 512 -0.63 17.05 -23.25
CA TYR A 512 -1.33 17.40 -24.48
C TYR A 512 -0.47 17.49 -25.73
N ASP A 513 0.83 17.82 -25.61
CA ASP A 513 1.65 18.06 -26.77
C ASP A 513 2.93 17.21 -26.84
N ARG A 514 3.44 16.73 -25.69
CA ARG A 514 4.66 15.92 -25.64
C ARG A 514 4.54 14.83 -24.59
N TYR A 515 5.09 13.66 -24.90
CA TYR A 515 5.21 12.54 -23.99
C TYR A 515 6.62 11.97 -24.07
N GLU A 516 7.25 11.75 -22.94
CA GLU A 516 8.61 11.24 -22.87
C GLU A 516 8.59 9.86 -22.20
N ILE A 517 9.23 8.89 -22.84
CA ILE A 517 9.49 7.57 -22.26
C ILE A 517 10.99 7.29 -22.27
N LYS A 518 11.46 6.64 -21.24
CA LYS A 518 12.82 6.10 -21.18
C LYS A 518 12.79 4.66 -21.63
N VAL A 519 13.61 4.33 -22.59
CA VAL A 519 13.73 2.98 -23.16
C VAL A 519 15.18 2.54 -23.17
N SER A 520 15.40 1.27 -22.87
CA SER A 520 16.73 0.66 -22.95
C SER A 520 16.89 -0.09 -24.26
N PRO A 521 18.09 -0.13 -24.83
CA PRO A 521 18.34 -0.88 -26.04
C PRO A 521 18.24 -2.39 -25.79
N VAL A 522 17.85 -3.09 -26.80
CA VAL A 522 17.81 -4.55 -26.84
C VAL A 522 18.84 -5.02 -27.84
N ARG A 523 19.68 -5.98 -27.48
CA ARG A 523 20.61 -6.61 -28.41
C ARG A 523 19.84 -7.64 -29.25
N TRP A 524 19.66 -7.34 -30.52
CA TRP A 524 18.97 -8.21 -31.48
C TRP A 524 19.95 -8.68 -32.54
N ASN A 525 20.31 -9.97 -32.49
CA ASN A 525 21.44 -10.52 -33.27
C ASN A 525 22.73 -9.69 -33.01
N ASP A 526 23.33 -9.14 -34.06
CA ASP A 526 24.54 -8.31 -33.97
C ASP A 526 24.24 -6.79 -33.95
N ARG A 527 22.98 -6.41 -33.73
CA ARG A 527 22.53 -5.01 -33.76
C ARG A 527 21.94 -4.60 -32.42
N SER A 528 22.02 -3.34 -32.10
CA SER A 528 21.28 -2.76 -31.00
C SER A 528 20.03 -2.08 -31.53
N VAL A 529 18.87 -2.40 -30.99
CA VAL A 529 17.58 -1.81 -31.35
C VAL A 529 16.87 -1.29 -30.11
N VAL A 530 16.15 -0.20 -30.28
CA VAL A 530 15.24 0.32 -29.26
C VAL A 530 13.82 0.03 -29.74
N ILE A 531 13.00 -0.59 -28.88
CA ILE A 531 11.60 -0.89 -29.16
C ILE A 531 10.75 0.09 -28.37
N ILE A 532 9.91 0.83 -29.07
CA ILE A 532 9.11 1.92 -28.50
C ILE A 532 7.64 1.54 -28.65
N ASP A 533 6.92 1.40 -27.54
CA ASP A 533 5.48 1.15 -27.55
C ASP A 533 4.71 2.46 -27.32
N ASN A 534 3.91 2.86 -28.31
CA ASN A 534 3.08 4.06 -28.30
C ASN A 534 1.58 3.73 -28.00
N ALA A 535 1.27 2.60 -27.43
CA ALA A 535 -0.10 2.15 -27.17
C ALA A 535 -0.92 3.14 -26.32
N ALA A 536 -0.27 3.85 -25.41
CA ALA A 536 -0.95 4.84 -24.56
C ALA A 536 -1.58 6.01 -25.34
N PHE A 537 -1.16 6.23 -26.59
CA PHE A 537 -1.57 7.36 -27.43
C PHE A 537 -2.01 6.93 -28.83
N GLU A 538 -2.42 5.68 -29.02
CA GLU A 538 -2.78 5.08 -30.31
C GLU A 538 -3.87 5.85 -31.07
N ASN A 539 -4.75 6.56 -30.35
CA ASN A 539 -5.85 7.37 -30.94
C ASN A 539 -5.45 8.84 -31.21
N ARG A 540 -4.17 9.18 -31.11
CA ARG A 540 -3.68 10.54 -31.35
C ARG A 540 -2.83 10.59 -32.62
N VAL A 541 -2.92 11.69 -33.35
CA VAL A 541 -2.08 11.91 -34.52
C VAL A 541 -0.68 12.26 -34.05
N LEU A 542 0.27 11.36 -34.31
CA LEU A 542 1.68 11.55 -34.01
C LEU A 542 2.28 12.52 -35.02
N GLN A 543 2.91 13.60 -34.53
CA GLN A 543 3.57 14.58 -35.37
C GLN A 543 5.07 14.33 -35.50
N ASN A 544 5.70 13.90 -34.39
CA ASN A 544 7.15 13.72 -34.39
C ASN A 544 7.58 12.76 -33.26
N ILE A 545 8.67 12.02 -33.46
CA ILE A 545 9.38 11.24 -32.45
C ILE A 545 10.84 11.69 -32.45
N VAL A 546 11.34 12.14 -31.30
CA VAL A 546 12.75 12.48 -31.12
C VAL A 546 13.35 11.54 -30.10
N MET A 547 14.44 10.87 -30.47
CA MET A 547 15.19 9.98 -29.58
C MET A 547 16.53 10.63 -29.23
N LYS A 548 16.87 10.68 -27.95
CA LYS A 548 18.15 11.18 -27.42
C LYS A 548 18.71 10.20 -26.41
N ALA A 549 20.03 10.04 -26.41
CA ALA A 549 20.70 9.39 -25.29
C ALA A 549 20.48 10.20 -24.01
N ASP A 550 20.20 9.51 -22.89
CA ASP A 550 19.89 10.12 -21.59
C ASP A 550 21.18 10.63 -20.91
#